data_676eeed009696563fe8bab64517e5c7d
#
_entry.id   676eeed009696563fe8bab64517e5c7d
#
_cell.length_a   1.000
_cell.length_b   1.000
_cell.length_c   1.000
_cell.angle_alpha   90.00
_cell.angle_beta   90.00
_cell.angle_gamma   90.00
#
_symmetry.space_group_name_H-M   'P 1'
#
loop_
_entity.id
_entity.type
_entity.pdbx_description
1 polymer ?
#
loop_
_entity_poly.entity_id
_entity_poly.type
_entity_poly.pdbx_seq_one_letter_code
_entity_poly.pdbx_strand_id
1 'polypeptide(L)'
;MTNDIMLGSLYLLMALMLVLGALINRREPLAKMATMFLAWIAIFGAGFVIFTFRDDLSYVAARLTTEATGRALVVAGGKEVRVPMAIDGHFWVEGDVNGLPVKFLVDSGATMTTISRADAVQARLTIDDAHGQYVRTGNGMVRVSTARTPTLRVASIERDDVGVHVADDDLSVLGMNFLSSLDGWSVKGRWLVMRP
;
A
#
# COMPACT_ATOMS: atom_id res chain seq x y z
N MET A 1 28.81 -30.47 -3.42
CA MET A 1 28.01 -29.87 -2.34
C MET A 1 28.49 -30.23 -0.94
N THR A 2 28.97 -31.42 -0.66
CA THR A 2 29.43 -31.83 0.69
C THR A 2 30.78 -31.20 1.08
N ASN A 3 31.68 -31.00 0.12
CA ASN A 3 33.02 -30.42 0.39
C ASN A 3 33.00 -28.94 0.74
N ASP A 4 32.07 -28.16 0.12
CA ASP A 4 31.93 -26.72 0.38
C ASP A 4 31.37 -26.46 1.76
N ILE A 5 30.45 -27.30 2.23
CA ILE A 5 29.89 -27.24 3.58
C ILE A 5 30.93 -27.64 4.62
N MET A 6 31.75 -28.68 4.35
CA MET A 6 32.84 -29.10 5.23
C MET A 6 33.97 -28.03 5.34
N LEU A 7 34.33 -27.43 4.19
CA LEU A 7 35.30 -26.32 4.19
C LEU A 7 34.76 -25.09 4.94
N GLY A 8 33.49 -24.71 4.71
CA GLY A 8 32.86 -23.61 5.43
C GLY A 8 32.75 -23.83 6.93
N SER A 9 32.41 -25.03 7.37
CA SER A 9 32.38 -25.39 8.79
C SER A 9 33.78 -25.40 9.43
N LEU A 10 34.80 -25.84 8.69
CA LEU A 10 36.19 -25.81 9.16
C LEU A 10 36.71 -24.37 9.34
N TYR A 11 36.42 -23.48 8.39
CA TYR A 11 36.72 -22.03 8.52
C TYR A 11 36.02 -21.38 9.70
N LEU A 12 34.74 -21.70 9.92
CA LEU A 12 33.99 -21.20 11.08
C LEU A 12 34.56 -21.69 12.39
N LEU A 13 34.97 -22.95 12.45
CA LEU A 13 35.61 -23.55 13.64
C LEU A 13 36.98 -22.93 13.93
N MET A 14 37.82 -22.71 12.91
CA MET A 14 39.08 -22.00 13.04
C MET A 14 38.90 -20.54 13.49
N ALA A 15 37.94 -19.82 12.90
CA ALA A 15 37.61 -18.45 13.29
C ALA A 15 37.13 -18.39 14.75
N LEU A 16 36.29 -19.35 15.15
CA LEU A 16 35.80 -19.47 16.53
C LEU A 16 36.95 -19.76 17.51
N MET A 17 37.88 -20.68 17.16
CA MET A 17 39.07 -20.96 18.00
C MET A 17 39.99 -19.76 18.11
N LEU A 18 40.19 -18.99 17.03
CA LEU A 18 41.01 -17.77 17.09
C LEU A 18 40.38 -16.71 17.99
N VAL A 19 39.08 -16.53 17.90
CA VAL A 19 38.30 -15.58 18.75
C VAL A 19 38.37 -16.04 20.22
N LEU A 20 38.12 -17.32 20.50
CA LEU A 20 38.22 -17.90 21.85
C LEU A 20 39.62 -17.77 22.41
N GLY A 21 40.66 -18.06 21.62
CA GLY A 21 42.08 -17.91 22.04
C GLY A 21 42.43 -16.45 22.34
N ALA A 22 41.96 -15.50 21.54
CA ALA A 22 42.12 -14.07 21.79
C ALA A 22 41.37 -13.58 23.06
N LEU A 23 40.21 -14.15 23.36
CA LEU A 23 39.44 -13.86 24.58
C LEU A 23 40.14 -14.41 25.84
N ILE A 24 40.64 -15.64 25.80
CA ILE A 24 41.29 -16.30 26.95
C ILE A 24 42.57 -15.59 27.33
N ASN A 25 43.28 -15.03 26.35
CA ASN A 25 44.55 -14.34 26.60
C ASN A 25 44.38 -12.88 27.08
N ARG A 26 43.19 -12.33 27.10
CA ARG A 26 42.87 -11.00 27.64
C ARG A 26 42.51 -11.15 29.13
N ARG A 27 43.30 -10.60 30.03
CA ARG A 27 42.99 -10.48 31.47
C ARG A 27 41.90 -9.43 31.73
N GLU A 28 40.84 -9.47 30.97
CA GLU A 28 39.70 -8.56 31.17
C GLU A 28 38.81 -9.09 32.29
N PRO A 29 38.26 -8.23 33.17
CA PRO A 29 37.39 -8.66 34.24
C PRO A 29 36.10 -9.30 33.62
N LEU A 30 35.71 -10.46 34.18
CA LEU A 30 34.50 -11.20 33.70
C LEU A 30 33.24 -10.34 33.57
N ALA A 31 33.12 -9.34 34.44
CA ALA A 31 32.02 -8.37 34.39
C ALA A 31 31.99 -7.58 33.07
N LYS A 32 33.16 -7.16 32.55
CA LYS A 32 33.24 -6.42 31.27
C LYS A 32 32.93 -7.34 30.09
N MET A 33 33.36 -8.59 30.13
CA MET A 33 33.01 -9.58 29.12
C MET A 33 31.51 -9.87 29.12
N ALA A 34 30.88 -10.01 30.29
CA ALA A 34 29.46 -10.22 30.41
C ALA A 34 28.63 -9.02 29.88
N THR A 35 29.06 -7.79 30.20
CA THR A 35 28.38 -6.59 29.66
C THR A 35 28.49 -6.47 28.15
N MET A 36 29.66 -6.78 27.56
CA MET A 36 29.82 -6.80 26.11
C MET A 36 28.94 -7.89 25.46
N PHE A 37 28.87 -9.07 26.07
CA PHE A 37 28.03 -10.16 25.56
C PHE A 37 26.53 -9.78 25.60
N LEU A 38 26.07 -9.20 26.71
CA LEU A 38 24.70 -8.70 26.83
C LEU A 38 24.38 -7.58 25.82
N ALA A 39 25.36 -6.68 25.60
CA ALA A 39 25.21 -5.64 24.59
C ALA A 39 25.03 -6.23 23.17
N TRP A 40 25.81 -7.26 22.83
CA TRP A 40 25.68 -7.95 21.56
C TRP A 40 24.34 -8.70 21.44
N ILE A 41 23.88 -9.37 22.51
CA ILE A 41 22.56 -9.99 22.54
C ILE A 41 21.47 -8.94 22.30
N ALA A 42 21.58 -7.78 22.94
CA ALA A 42 20.61 -6.69 22.75
C ALA A 42 20.61 -6.16 21.30
N ILE A 43 21.81 -5.96 20.72
CA ILE A 43 21.96 -5.48 19.33
C ILE A 43 21.39 -6.50 18.33
N PHE A 44 21.79 -7.77 18.45
CA PHE A 44 21.29 -8.81 17.55
C PHE A 44 19.82 -9.10 17.76
N GLY A 45 19.34 -9.06 19.03
CA GLY A 45 17.92 -9.21 19.36
C GLY A 45 17.08 -8.08 18.75
N ALA A 46 17.53 -6.84 18.89
CA ALA A 46 16.87 -5.70 18.25
C ALA A 46 16.89 -5.81 16.73
N GLY A 47 18.03 -6.16 16.13
CA GLY A 47 18.14 -6.40 14.69
C GLY A 47 17.22 -7.52 14.19
N PHE A 48 17.13 -8.60 14.95
CA PHE A 48 16.22 -9.71 14.64
C PHE A 48 14.76 -9.29 14.69
N VAL A 49 14.36 -8.55 15.71
CA VAL A 49 12.99 -8.02 15.84
C VAL A 49 12.67 -7.09 14.67
N ILE A 50 13.56 -6.13 14.37
CA ILE A 50 13.38 -5.22 13.22
C ILE A 50 13.28 -6.01 11.92
N PHE A 51 14.14 -6.99 11.71
CA PHE A 51 14.13 -7.81 10.50
C PHE A 51 12.86 -8.66 10.39
N THR A 52 12.40 -9.26 11.49
CA THR A 52 11.20 -10.10 11.53
C THR A 52 9.93 -9.28 11.27
N PHE A 53 9.84 -8.09 11.84
CA PHE A 53 8.68 -7.21 11.73
C PHE A 53 8.82 -6.11 10.66
N ARG A 54 9.84 -6.17 9.81
CA ARG A 54 10.10 -5.13 8.78
C ARG A 54 8.90 -4.86 7.88
N ASP A 55 8.15 -5.92 7.52
CA ASP A 55 7.00 -5.79 6.64
C ASP A 55 5.82 -5.13 7.37
N ASP A 56 5.62 -5.45 8.66
CA ASP A 56 4.61 -4.79 9.50
C ASP A 56 5.00 -3.33 9.78
N LEU A 57 6.27 -3.04 10.04
CA LEU A 57 6.77 -1.68 10.24
C LEU A 57 6.61 -0.84 8.96
N SER A 58 6.94 -1.41 7.80
CA SER A 58 6.77 -0.74 6.51
C SER A 58 5.29 -0.46 6.22
N TYR A 59 4.40 -1.41 6.57
CA TYR A 59 2.96 -1.23 6.45
C TYR A 59 2.44 -0.11 7.35
N VAL A 60 2.85 -0.07 8.62
CA VAL A 60 2.44 0.99 9.55
C VAL A 60 2.94 2.37 9.08
N ALA A 61 4.19 2.46 8.64
CA ALA A 61 4.74 3.70 8.10
C ALA A 61 4.00 4.15 6.83
N ALA A 62 3.76 3.22 5.90
CA ALA A 62 2.99 3.48 4.69
C ALA A 62 1.56 3.94 4.98
N ARG A 63 0.91 3.29 5.94
CA ARG A 63 -0.44 3.63 6.37
C ARG A 63 -0.51 5.03 6.96
N LEU A 64 0.40 5.40 7.87
CA LEU A 64 0.44 6.73 8.45
C LEU A 64 0.62 7.82 7.39
N THR A 65 1.48 7.59 6.40
CA THR A 65 1.66 8.52 5.28
C THR A 65 0.42 8.59 4.38
N THR A 66 -0.21 7.46 4.07
CA THR A 66 -1.41 7.43 3.22
C THR A 66 -2.62 8.03 3.93
N GLU A 67 -2.81 7.78 5.23
CA GLU A 67 -3.88 8.40 6.01
C GLU A 67 -3.69 9.92 6.14
N ALA A 68 -2.44 10.39 6.24
CA ALA A 68 -2.12 11.83 6.32
C ALA A 68 -2.24 12.55 4.97
N THR A 69 -1.93 11.87 3.86
CA THR A 69 -1.83 12.50 2.53
C THR A 69 -2.91 12.03 1.55
N GLY A 70 -3.62 10.92 1.84
CA GLY A 70 -4.56 10.28 0.91
C GLY A 70 -3.88 9.58 -0.29
N ARG A 71 -2.54 9.70 -0.41
CA ARG A 71 -1.81 9.26 -1.59
C ARG A 71 -1.41 7.79 -1.53
N ALA A 72 -1.70 7.07 -2.60
CA ALA A 72 -1.22 5.70 -2.78
C ALA A 72 0.30 5.63 -2.99
N LEU A 73 0.91 4.52 -2.57
CA LEU A 73 2.32 4.27 -2.79
C LEU A 73 2.58 3.77 -4.21
N VAL A 74 3.41 4.47 -4.95
CA VAL A 74 3.90 4.01 -6.27
C VAL A 74 5.19 3.23 -6.05
N VAL A 75 5.21 1.97 -6.46
CA VAL A 75 6.43 1.15 -6.42
C VAL A 75 7.37 1.55 -7.53
N ALA A 76 8.68 1.48 -7.27
CA ALA A 76 9.73 1.88 -8.19
C ALA A 76 9.49 1.41 -9.64
N GLY A 77 9.57 2.35 -10.59
CA GLY A 77 9.33 2.11 -12.01
C GLY A 77 7.88 2.22 -12.48
N GLY A 78 6.95 2.67 -11.62
CA GLY A 78 5.55 2.90 -12.00
C GLY A 78 4.73 1.63 -12.33
N LYS A 79 5.30 0.45 -12.08
CA LYS A 79 4.71 -0.84 -12.48
C LYS A 79 3.60 -1.33 -11.53
N GLU A 80 3.56 -0.85 -10.33
CA GLU A 80 2.54 -1.19 -9.34
C GLU A 80 2.20 0.02 -8.48
N VAL A 81 0.92 0.17 -8.21
CA VAL A 81 0.38 1.09 -7.20
C VAL A 81 -0.12 0.26 -6.04
N ARG A 82 0.34 0.57 -4.83
CA ARG A 82 -0.05 -0.13 -3.60
C ARG A 82 -0.80 0.80 -2.67
N VAL A 83 -1.97 0.38 -2.25
CA VAL A 83 -2.83 1.12 -1.31
C VAL A 83 -2.96 0.30 -0.04
N PRO A 84 -2.54 0.81 1.13
CA PRO A 84 -2.73 0.10 2.39
C PRO A 84 -4.20 0.13 2.81
N MET A 85 -4.66 -0.95 3.45
CA MET A 85 -5.98 -1.01 4.07
C MET A 85 -6.05 -0.01 5.23
N ALA A 86 -7.05 0.83 5.25
CA ALA A 86 -7.31 1.79 6.30
C ALA A 86 -7.85 1.12 7.59
N ILE A 87 -8.04 1.89 8.67
CA ILE A 87 -8.51 1.39 9.98
C ILE A 87 -9.91 0.79 9.86
N ASP A 88 -10.73 1.36 9.00
CA ASP A 88 -12.11 0.94 8.74
C ASP A 88 -12.22 -0.36 7.91
N GLY A 89 -11.08 -0.94 7.52
CA GLY A 89 -11.02 -2.16 6.71
C GLY A 89 -11.19 -1.94 5.21
N HIS A 90 -11.27 -0.69 4.76
CA HIS A 90 -11.45 -0.34 3.36
C HIS A 90 -10.14 0.16 2.73
N PHE A 91 -10.15 0.23 1.40
CA PHE A 91 -9.06 0.83 0.63
C PHE A 91 -9.50 2.21 0.15
N TRP A 92 -8.78 3.23 0.58
CA TRP A 92 -9.01 4.61 0.19
C TRP A 92 -7.86 5.12 -0.66
N VAL A 93 -8.17 5.84 -1.72
CA VAL A 93 -7.16 6.40 -2.62
C VAL A 93 -7.55 7.80 -3.06
N GLU A 94 -6.59 8.71 -3.09
CA GLU A 94 -6.75 9.99 -3.73
C GLU A 94 -6.54 9.81 -5.23
N GLY A 95 -7.54 10.18 -6.02
CA GLY A 95 -7.48 10.28 -7.45
C GLY A 95 -7.62 11.73 -7.90
N ASP A 96 -7.28 11.99 -9.14
CA ASP A 96 -7.46 13.28 -9.80
C ASP A 96 -8.55 13.12 -10.88
N VAL A 97 -9.56 13.92 -10.78
CA VAL A 97 -10.69 13.96 -11.72
C VAL A 97 -10.63 15.27 -12.46
N ASN A 98 -10.18 15.27 -13.70
CA ASN A 98 -10.04 16.47 -14.51
C ASN A 98 -9.29 17.62 -13.78
N GLY A 99 -8.23 17.28 -13.04
CA GLY A 99 -7.41 18.23 -12.25
C GLY A 99 -7.90 18.48 -10.83
N LEU A 100 -9.03 17.90 -10.41
CA LEU A 100 -9.54 18.00 -9.05
C LEU A 100 -9.14 16.76 -8.22
N PRO A 101 -8.46 16.90 -7.07
CA PRO A 101 -8.22 15.78 -6.18
C PRO A 101 -9.52 15.34 -5.51
N VAL A 102 -9.85 14.05 -5.66
CA VAL A 102 -11.05 13.42 -5.09
C VAL A 102 -10.62 12.17 -4.31
N LYS A 103 -11.14 12.01 -3.11
CA LYS A 103 -10.91 10.81 -2.30
C LYS A 103 -11.94 9.74 -2.64
N PHE A 104 -11.46 8.59 -3.10
CA PHE A 104 -12.29 7.46 -3.49
C PHE A 104 -12.20 6.31 -2.49
N LEU A 105 -13.34 5.73 -2.19
CA LEU A 105 -13.45 4.37 -1.68
C LEU A 105 -13.27 3.40 -2.86
N VAL A 106 -12.34 2.45 -2.78
CA VAL A 106 -12.20 1.41 -3.81
C VAL A 106 -13.21 0.30 -3.54
N ASP A 107 -14.15 0.08 -4.46
CA ASP A 107 -15.23 -0.88 -4.31
C ASP A 107 -15.39 -1.75 -5.55
N SER A 108 -15.01 -3.02 -5.45
CA SER A 108 -15.21 -4.01 -6.50
C SER A 108 -16.67 -4.44 -6.67
N GLY A 109 -17.56 -4.07 -5.77
CA GLY A 109 -19.00 -4.29 -5.87
C GLY A 109 -19.71 -3.22 -6.69
N ALA A 110 -19.08 -2.06 -6.90
CA ALA A 110 -19.61 -0.99 -7.73
C ALA A 110 -19.22 -1.20 -9.19
N THR A 111 -20.19 -1.32 -10.09
CA THR A 111 -19.94 -1.50 -11.54
C THR A 111 -19.28 -0.26 -12.16
N MET A 112 -19.73 0.93 -11.75
CA MET A 112 -19.26 2.21 -12.28
C MET A 112 -18.62 3.04 -11.18
N THR A 113 -17.57 3.75 -11.53
CA THR A 113 -17.02 4.82 -10.69
C THR A 113 -18.09 5.87 -10.48
N THR A 114 -18.33 6.22 -9.23
CA THR A 114 -19.33 7.20 -8.83
C THR A 114 -18.62 8.37 -8.15
N ILE A 115 -19.00 9.58 -8.52
CA ILE A 115 -18.44 10.82 -7.98
C ILE A 115 -19.56 11.59 -7.30
N SER A 116 -19.25 12.22 -6.17
CA SER A 116 -20.22 13.14 -5.53
C SER A 116 -20.61 14.27 -6.50
N ARG A 117 -21.83 14.75 -6.41
CA ARG A 117 -22.25 15.89 -7.24
C ARG A 117 -21.39 17.13 -7.00
N ALA A 118 -20.98 17.34 -5.76
CA ALA A 118 -20.10 18.45 -5.41
C ALA A 118 -18.75 18.37 -6.13
N ASP A 119 -18.12 17.18 -6.12
CA ASP A 119 -16.85 16.94 -6.82
C ASP A 119 -17.02 17.06 -8.34
N ALA A 120 -18.09 16.50 -8.89
CA ALA A 120 -18.36 16.58 -10.32
C ALA A 120 -18.51 18.03 -10.82
N VAL A 121 -19.19 18.89 -10.04
CA VAL A 121 -19.32 20.32 -10.35
C VAL A 121 -17.97 21.03 -10.22
N GLN A 122 -17.18 20.75 -9.16
CA GLN A 122 -15.86 21.35 -8.98
C GLN A 122 -14.87 20.91 -10.07
N ALA A 123 -14.94 19.65 -10.49
CA ALA A 123 -14.17 19.11 -11.62
C ALA A 123 -14.66 19.61 -12.98
N ARG A 124 -15.71 20.44 -13.01
CA ARG A 124 -16.33 21.01 -14.23
C ARG A 124 -16.80 19.94 -15.22
N LEU A 125 -17.33 18.84 -14.72
CA LEU A 125 -17.91 17.80 -15.56
C LEU A 125 -19.29 18.25 -16.06
N THR A 126 -19.61 17.88 -17.30
CA THR A 126 -20.96 18.04 -17.84
C THR A 126 -21.82 16.90 -17.32
N ILE A 127 -22.78 17.23 -16.44
CA ILE A 127 -23.67 16.25 -15.79
C ILE A 127 -24.95 16.13 -16.65
N ASP A 128 -25.27 14.90 -17.04
CA ASP A 128 -26.51 14.58 -17.73
C ASP A 128 -27.55 14.06 -16.72
N ASP A 129 -28.39 14.96 -16.26
CA ASP A 129 -29.51 14.65 -15.35
C ASP A 129 -30.72 14.07 -16.08
N ALA A 130 -30.82 14.32 -17.38
CA ALA A 130 -31.99 13.88 -18.19
C ALA A 130 -31.95 12.36 -18.39
N HIS A 131 -30.78 11.77 -18.56
CA HIS A 131 -30.58 10.33 -18.74
C HIS A 131 -30.12 9.64 -17.43
N GLY A 132 -30.54 10.18 -16.28
CA GLY A 132 -30.29 9.55 -14.98
C GLY A 132 -30.90 8.16 -14.89
N GLN A 133 -30.22 7.26 -14.21
CA GLN A 133 -30.65 5.87 -14.04
C GLN A 133 -30.71 5.48 -12.56
N TYR A 134 -31.49 4.42 -12.28
CA TYR A 134 -31.53 3.84 -10.94
C TYR A 134 -30.50 2.73 -10.82
N VAL A 135 -29.64 2.85 -9.82
CA VAL A 135 -28.66 1.83 -9.49
C VAL A 135 -28.98 1.23 -8.13
N ARG A 136 -28.74 -0.07 -8.00
CA ARG A 136 -28.89 -0.76 -6.72
C ARG A 136 -27.60 -0.61 -5.93
N THR A 137 -27.70 -0.09 -4.73
CA THR A 137 -26.60 0.02 -3.76
C THR A 137 -26.88 -0.83 -2.53
N GLY A 138 -25.93 -0.94 -1.62
CA GLY A 138 -26.15 -1.59 -0.33
C GLY A 138 -27.25 -0.94 0.51
N ASN A 139 -27.54 0.36 0.28
CA ASN A 139 -28.56 1.13 0.98
C ASN A 139 -29.89 1.22 0.21
N GLY A 140 -30.04 0.46 -0.89
CA GLY A 140 -31.24 0.44 -1.70
C GLY A 140 -31.05 0.99 -3.10
N MET A 141 -32.18 1.42 -3.72
CA MET A 141 -32.17 2.00 -5.06
C MET A 141 -31.90 3.50 -4.98
N VAL A 142 -30.85 3.94 -5.67
CA VAL A 142 -30.46 5.35 -5.73
C VAL A 142 -30.51 5.82 -7.18
N ARG A 143 -31.06 7.01 -7.43
CA ARG A 143 -30.98 7.65 -8.74
C ARG A 143 -29.62 8.31 -8.88
N VAL A 144 -28.92 8.03 -9.97
CA VAL A 144 -27.67 8.67 -10.34
C VAL A 144 -27.78 9.34 -11.70
N SER A 145 -27.12 10.45 -11.89
CA SER A 145 -26.90 11.09 -13.19
C SER A 145 -25.63 10.49 -13.83
N THR A 146 -25.39 10.79 -15.09
CA THR A 146 -24.21 10.34 -15.82
C THR A 146 -23.31 11.52 -16.19
N ALA A 147 -22.03 11.29 -16.22
CA ALA A 147 -21.05 12.24 -16.74
C ALA A 147 -19.88 11.50 -17.39
N ARG A 148 -19.05 12.24 -18.10
CA ARG A 148 -17.74 11.74 -18.57
C ARG A 148 -16.66 12.66 -18.05
N THR A 149 -15.62 12.08 -17.49
CA THR A 149 -14.43 12.85 -17.14
C THR A 149 -13.39 12.72 -18.24
N PRO A 150 -12.83 13.84 -18.71
CA PRO A 150 -11.74 13.80 -19.69
C PRO A 150 -10.54 12.96 -19.21
N THR A 151 -10.20 13.09 -17.92
CA THR A 151 -9.13 12.31 -17.31
C THR A 151 -9.52 11.85 -15.91
N LEU A 152 -9.16 10.61 -15.59
CA LEU A 152 -9.19 10.05 -14.25
C LEU A 152 -7.83 9.45 -13.94
N ARG A 153 -7.11 10.02 -12.98
CA ARG A 153 -5.78 9.56 -12.60
C ARG A 153 -5.77 9.09 -11.14
N VAL A 154 -5.21 7.93 -10.93
CA VAL A 154 -4.98 7.35 -9.60
C VAL A 154 -3.49 7.02 -9.48
N ALA A 155 -2.77 7.80 -8.71
CA ALA A 155 -1.31 7.75 -8.59
C ALA A 155 -0.63 7.87 -9.99
N SER A 156 0.03 6.79 -10.47
CA SER A 156 0.67 6.73 -11.79
C SER A 156 -0.23 6.20 -12.90
N ILE A 157 -1.46 5.81 -12.58
CA ILE A 157 -2.41 5.24 -13.53
C ILE A 157 -3.34 6.33 -14.03
N GLU A 158 -3.36 6.56 -15.33
CA GLU A 158 -4.24 7.54 -15.97
C GLU A 158 -5.15 6.85 -16.99
N ARG A 159 -6.40 7.29 -17.04
CA ARG A 159 -7.40 6.84 -18.01
C ARG A 159 -8.13 8.03 -18.56
N ASP A 160 -8.31 8.06 -19.86
CA ASP A 160 -9.00 9.13 -20.58
C ASP A 160 -10.45 8.75 -20.86
N ASP A 161 -11.29 9.76 -20.96
CA ASP A 161 -12.69 9.65 -21.37
C ASP A 161 -13.48 8.61 -20.56
N VAL A 162 -13.35 8.67 -19.22
CA VAL A 162 -13.98 7.71 -18.33
C VAL A 162 -15.44 8.11 -18.04
N GLY A 163 -16.37 7.18 -18.30
CA GLY A 163 -17.76 7.34 -17.87
C GLY A 163 -17.89 7.19 -16.36
N VAL A 164 -18.64 8.09 -15.75
CA VAL A 164 -18.87 8.08 -14.30
C VAL A 164 -20.35 8.30 -13.98
N HIS A 165 -20.78 7.77 -12.85
CA HIS A 165 -22.05 8.16 -12.24
C HIS A 165 -21.82 9.37 -11.34
N VAL A 166 -22.85 10.20 -11.25
CA VAL A 166 -22.88 11.34 -10.31
C VAL A 166 -24.04 11.12 -9.35
N ALA A 167 -23.72 11.01 -8.08
CA ALA A 167 -24.68 10.78 -7.00
C ALA A 167 -24.80 12.01 -6.10
N ASP A 168 -25.97 12.17 -5.49
CA ASP A 168 -26.24 13.21 -4.50
C ASP A 168 -25.78 12.72 -3.09
N ASP A 169 -24.65 12.04 -3.03
CA ASP A 169 -24.00 11.54 -1.82
C ASP A 169 -22.62 12.16 -1.73
N ASP A 170 -22.07 12.27 -0.52
CA ASP A 170 -20.73 12.82 -0.28
C ASP A 170 -19.62 11.79 -0.53
N LEU A 171 -19.97 10.52 -0.80
CA LEU A 171 -19.02 9.43 -1.01
C LEU A 171 -18.72 9.23 -2.50
N SER A 172 -17.46 9.43 -2.87
CA SER A 172 -16.97 9.04 -4.19
C SER A 172 -16.37 7.63 -4.15
N VAL A 173 -16.74 6.80 -5.15
CA VAL A 173 -16.41 5.36 -5.22
C VAL A 173 -15.68 5.05 -6.53
N LEU A 174 -14.52 4.39 -6.43
CA LEU A 174 -13.76 3.89 -7.58
C LEU A 174 -14.26 2.48 -7.93
N GLY A 175 -14.99 2.35 -9.01
CA GLY A 175 -15.70 1.13 -9.39
C GLY A 175 -14.95 0.23 -10.37
N MET A 176 -15.64 -0.84 -10.78
CA MET A 176 -15.08 -1.87 -11.65
C MET A 176 -14.74 -1.37 -13.06
N ASN A 177 -15.43 -0.35 -13.58
CA ASN A 177 -15.05 0.22 -14.88
C ASN A 177 -13.62 0.77 -14.91
N PHE A 178 -13.11 1.29 -13.77
CA PHE A 178 -11.70 1.66 -13.63
C PHE A 178 -10.83 0.42 -13.34
N LEU A 179 -11.21 -0.40 -12.37
CA LEU A 179 -10.40 -1.55 -11.94
C LEU A 179 -10.21 -2.58 -13.07
N SER A 180 -11.22 -2.80 -13.91
CA SER A 180 -11.14 -3.72 -15.06
C SER A 180 -10.38 -3.15 -16.25
N SER A 181 -10.04 -1.85 -16.24
CA SER A 181 -9.18 -1.23 -17.25
C SER A 181 -7.69 -1.46 -16.98
N LEU A 182 -7.36 -2.04 -15.85
CA LEU A 182 -5.99 -2.33 -15.43
C LEU A 182 -5.53 -3.68 -16.00
N ASP A 183 -4.23 -3.84 -16.19
CA ASP A 183 -3.63 -5.16 -16.51
C ASP A 183 -3.92 -6.18 -15.41
N GLY A 184 -4.15 -5.72 -14.19
CA GLY A 184 -4.58 -6.54 -13.09
C GLY A 184 -4.63 -5.78 -11.77
N TRP A 185 -5.49 -6.27 -10.89
CA TRP A 185 -5.54 -5.83 -9.52
C TRP A 185 -5.76 -7.02 -8.57
N SER A 186 -5.30 -6.90 -7.34
CA SER A 186 -5.44 -7.96 -6.34
C SER A 186 -5.31 -7.41 -4.93
N VAL A 187 -5.91 -8.11 -3.96
CA VAL A 187 -5.67 -7.85 -2.55
C VAL A 187 -4.66 -8.87 -2.02
N LYS A 188 -3.52 -8.39 -1.52
CA LYS A 188 -2.46 -9.21 -0.92
C LYS A 188 -2.29 -8.83 0.55
N GLY A 189 -2.86 -9.64 1.43
CA GLY A 189 -2.92 -9.32 2.85
C GLY A 189 -3.68 -8.00 3.09
N ARG A 190 -2.98 -7.00 3.58
CA ARG A 190 -3.53 -5.66 3.86
C ARG A 190 -3.23 -4.64 2.75
N TRP A 191 -2.92 -5.08 1.55
CA TRP A 191 -2.57 -4.22 0.44
C TRP A 191 -3.48 -4.48 -0.75
N LEU A 192 -4.06 -3.43 -1.30
CA LEU A 192 -4.57 -3.42 -2.66
C LEU A 192 -3.40 -3.11 -3.60
N VAL A 193 -3.19 -3.98 -4.56
CA VAL A 193 -2.13 -3.86 -5.59
C VAL A 193 -2.81 -3.68 -6.93
N MET A 194 -2.49 -2.60 -7.63
CA MET A 194 -2.99 -2.29 -8.97
C MET A 194 -1.81 -2.19 -9.94
N ARG A 195 -1.97 -2.75 -11.14
CA ARG A 195 -1.01 -2.65 -12.24
C ARG A 195 -1.63 -1.88 -13.38
N PRO A 196 -0.92 -0.88 -13.94
CA PRO A 196 -1.38 -0.02 -15.02
C PRO A 196 -1.87 -0.77 -16.24
#